data_59bc07f934d18b9a103d25078aba2b71
#
_entry.id   59bc07f934d18b9a103d25078aba2b71
#
_cell.length_a   1.000
_cell.length_b   1.000
_cell.length_c   1.000
_cell.angle_alpha   90.00
_cell.angle_beta   90.00
_cell.angle_gamma   90.00
#
_symmetry.space_group_name_H-M   'P 1'
#
loop_
_entity.id
_entity.type
_entity.pdbx_description
1 polymer ?
#
loop_
_entity_poly.entity_id
_entity_poly.type
_entity_poly.pdbx_seq_one_letter_code
_entity_poly.pdbx_strand_id
1 'polypeptide(L)'
;RTKPPKPILHIPDALDIMKRYENIKYFASSNIENVSEVNTICDVIPDSVSFVPKIETLKGVLNLEKIFDGEGVKHIMLDTEDLYTDVENDISLYTYLINRVKKTCDNYNIKLFELYGVVFKG
;
A
#
# COMPACT_ATOMS: atom_id res chain seq x y z
N ARG A 1 -17.79 -7.41 7.59
CA ARG A 1 -16.53 -7.58 8.30
C ARG A 1 -16.06 -6.27 8.87
N THR A 2 -15.71 -6.25 10.12
CA THR A 2 -15.09 -5.09 10.74
C THR A 2 -13.65 -4.95 10.21
N LYS A 3 -13.23 -3.71 9.97
CA LYS A 3 -11.84 -3.46 9.63
C LYS A 3 -10.95 -3.96 10.75
N PRO A 4 -9.77 -4.53 10.41
CA PRO A 4 -8.82 -4.90 11.44
C PRO A 4 -8.45 -3.68 12.28
N PRO A 5 -8.06 -3.87 13.54
CA PRO A 5 -7.60 -2.76 14.35
C PRO A 5 -6.43 -2.04 13.67
N LYS A 6 -6.32 -0.74 13.94
CA LYS A 6 -5.21 0.05 13.41
C LYS A 6 -3.88 -0.58 13.82
N PRO A 7 -2.85 -0.47 12.97
CA PRO A 7 -1.53 -0.97 13.34
C PRO A 7 -1.12 -0.42 14.69
N ILE A 8 -0.57 -1.28 15.52
CA ILE A 8 -0.09 -0.92 16.86
C ILE A 8 1.09 0.04 16.78
N LEU A 9 1.85 -0.03 15.69
CA LEU A 9 3.04 0.78 15.50
C LEU A 9 2.67 2.12 14.87
N HIS A 10 2.89 3.20 15.60
CA HIS A 10 2.71 4.56 15.11
C HIS A 10 3.91 5.00 14.27
N ILE A 11 3.70 5.98 13.37
CA ILE A 11 4.78 6.49 12.51
C ILE A 11 6.01 6.94 13.31
N PRO A 12 5.93 7.66 14.42
CA PRO A 12 7.11 8.01 15.21
C PRO A 12 7.91 6.81 15.69
N ASP A 13 7.23 5.73 16.10
CA ASP A 13 7.89 4.50 16.53
C ASP A 13 8.55 3.78 15.35
N ALA A 14 7.88 3.76 14.19
CA ALA A 14 8.44 3.20 12.98
C ALA A 14 9.69 3.95 12.53
N LEU A 15 9.68 5.28 12.62
CA LEU A 15 10.84 6.10 12.29
C LEU A 15 12.02 5.83 13.22
N ASP A 16 11.76 5.65 14.52
CA ASP A 16 12.79 5.31 15.48
C ASP A 16 13.44 3.96 15.15
N ILE A 17 12.63 2.97 14.80
CA ILE A 17 13.12 1.64 14.36
C ILE A 17 13.97 1.77 13.11
N MET A 18 13.52 2.52 12.12
CA MET A 18 14.26 2.71 10.87
C MET A 18 15.61 3.38 11.07
N LYS A 19 15.70 4.28 12.05
CA LYS A 19 16.97 4.93 12.41
C LYS A 19 17.93 4.00 13.13
N ARG A 20 17.40 3.05 13.92
CA ARG A 20 18.21 2.11 14.68
C ARG A 20 18.76 0.95 13.84
N TYR A 21 18.06 0.56 12.79
CA TYR A 21 18.39 -0.64 12.01
C TYR A 21 18.70 -0.24 10.58
N GLU A 22 19.95 -0.27 10.21
CA GLU A 22 20.45 0.12 8.87
C GLU A 22 20.00 -0.80 7.75
N ASN A 23 19.57 -2.01 8.07
CA ASN A 23 19.15 -3.00 7.08
C ASN A 23 17.68 -2.92 6.68
N ILE A 24 16.92 -1.98 7.23
CA ILE A 24 15.52 -1.77 6.83
C ILE A 24 15.52 -1.01 5.50
N LYS A 25 14.94 -1.65 4.47
CA LYS A 25 14.91 -1.11 3.10
C LYS A 25 13.54 -0.64 2.68
N TYR A 26 12.48 -1.17 3.28
CA TYR A 26 11.10 -0.89 2.88
C TYR A 26 10.23 -0.58 4.09
N PHE A 27 9.34 0.37 3.90
CA PHE A 27 8.29 0.68 4.86
C PHE A 27 6.95 0.67 4.16
N ALA A 28 6.05 -0.24 4.57
CA ALA A 28 4.70 -0.33 4.03
C ALA A 28 3.69 0.28 5.00
N SER A 29 2.75 1.04 4.48
CA SER A 29 1.66 1.59 5.28
C SER A 29 0.32 1.20 4.70
N SER A 30 -0.60 0.76 5.56
CA SER A 30 -1.92 0.28 5.19
C SER A 30 -2.88 1.40 4.81
N ASN A 31 -3.90 1.04 4.05
CA ASN A 31 -5.03 1.92 3.71
C ASN A 31 -4.65 3.24 3.06
N ILE A 32 -3.67 3.21 2.18
CA ILE A 32 -3.31 4.40 1.42
C ILE A 32 -4.36 4.62 0.32
N GLU A 33 -4.97 5.80 0.34
CA GLU A 33 -6.07 6.15 -0.56
C GLU A 33 -5.82 7.40 -1.37
N ASN A 34 -4.83 8.22 -1.01
CA ASN A 34 -4.58 9.48 -1.72
C ASN A 34 -3.10 9.89 -1.68
N VAL A 35 -2.74 10.80 -2.57
CA VAL A 35 -1.35 11.26 -2.71
C VAL A 35 -0.87 12.08 -1.52
N SER A 36 -1.76 12.76 -0.82
CA SER A 36 -1.40 13.54 0.37
C SER A 36 -0.82 12.65 1.47
N GLU A 37 -1.41 11.46 1.68
CA GLU A 37 -0.89 10.49 2.64
C GLU A 37 0.50 10.01 2.25
N VAL A 38 0.72 9.74 0.96
CA VAL A 38 2.03 9.32 0.43
C VAL A 38 3.07 10.40 0.69
N ASN A 39 2.77 11.64 0.34
CA ASN A 39 3.72 12.74 0.51
C ASN A 39 4.08 12.98 1.97
N THR A 40 3.10 12.90 2.86
CA THR A 40 3.31 13.06 4.30
C THR A 40 4.31 12.00 4.83
N ILE A 41 4.16 10.76 4.40
CA ILE A 41 5.04 9.68 4.85
C ILE A 41 6.42 9.82 4.20
N CYS A 42 6.49 10.09 2.90
CA CYS A 42 7.77 10.23 2.19
C CYS A 42 8.61 11.39 2.74
N ASP A 43 7.97 12.44 3.25
CA ASP A 43 8.69 13.60 3.80
C ASP A 43 9.42 13.27 5.12
N VAL A 44 9.00 12.23 5.83
CA VAL A 44 9.53 11.92 7.16
C VAL A 44 10.37 10.66 7.23
N ILE A 45 10.25 9.74 6.29
CA ILE A 45 11.05 8.51 6.29
C ILE A 45 12.47 8.78 5.78
N PRO A 46 13.48 8.01 6.22
CA PRO A 46 14.86 8.16 5.72
C PRO A 46 14.95 7.89 4.20
N ASP A 47 15.85 8.59 3.51
CA ASP A 47 16.07 8.42 2.07
C ASP A 47 16.47 7.00 1.68
N SER A 48 17.08 6.27 2.61
CA SER A 48 17.50 4.88 2.39
C SER A 48 16.34 3.88 2.43
N VAL A 49 15.16 4.33 2.86
CA VAL A 49 13.97 3.47 2.99
C VAL A 49 12.99 3.80 1.87
N SER A 50 12.58 2.79 1.13
CA SER A 50 11.55 2.95 0.09
C SER A 50 10.17 2.77 0.70
N PHE A 51 9.29 3.72 0.42
CA PHE A 51 7.90 3.62 0.86
C PHE A 51 7.11 2.71 -0.08
N VAL A 52 6.33 1.80 0.50
CA VAL A 52 5.46 0.89 -0.23
C VAL A 52 4.02 1.13 0.24
N PRO A 53 3.23 1.93 -0.50
CA PRO A 53 1.82 2.09 -0.16
C PRO A 53 1.08 0.76 -0.30
N LYS A 54 0.28 0.42 0.70
CA LYS A 54 -0.62 -0.72 0.62
C LYS A 54 -1.99 -0.26 0.13
N ILE A 55 -2.41 -0.80 -0.98
CA ILE A 55 -3.70 -0.48 -1.61
C ILE A 55 -4.68 -1.60 -1.25
N GLU A 56 -5.75 -1.24 -0.58
CA GLU A 56 -6.68 -2.19 0.04
C GLU A 56 -8.15 -1.84 -0.21
N THR A 57 -8.41 -0.71 -0.87
CA THR A 57 -9.77 -0.19 -1.02
C THR A 57 -10.07 0.22 -2.47
N LEU A 58 -11.36 0.25 -2.81
CA LEU A 58 -11.83 0.81 -4.08
C LEU A 58 -11.30 2.23 -4.29
N LYS A 59 -11.38 3.06 -3.25
CA LYS A 59 -10.91 4.45 -3.33
C LYS A 59 -9.41 4.53 -3.63
N GLY A 60 -8.61 3.66 -3.00
CA GLY A 60 -7.18 3.59 -3.27
C GLY A 60 -6.89 3.22 -4.72
N VAL A 61 -7.60 2.25 -5.26
CA VAL A 61 -7.43 1.84 -6.68
C VAL A 61 -7.82 2.97 -7.63
N LEU A 62 -8.94 3.65 -7.37
CA LEU A 62 -9.39 4.75 -8.22
C LEU A 62 -8.46 5.96 -8.20
N ASN A 63 -7.73 6.15 -7.11
CA ASN A 63 -6.77 7.24 -6.96
C ASN A 63 -5.33 6.83 -7.30
N LEU A 64 -5.12 5.63 -7.82
CA LEU A 64 -3.78 5.05 -7.98
C LEU A 64 -2.86 5.92 -8.85
N GLU A 65 -3.36 6.47 -9.94
CA GLU A 65 -2.56 7.33 -10.81
C GLU A 65 -2.07 8.57 -10.08
N LYS A 66 -2.92 9.18 -9.26
CA LYS A 66 -2.55 10.34 -8.44
C LYS A 66 -1.53 9.95 -7.37
N ILE A 67 -1.66 8.75 -6.80
CA ILE A 67 -0.69 8.21 -5.83
C ILE A 67 0.67 8.07 -6.49
N PHE A 68 0.71 7.58 -7.74
CA PHE A 68 1.97 7.43 -8.48
C PHE A 68 2.60 8.77 -8.88
N ASP A 69 1.83 9.84 -8.95
CA ASP A 69 2.36 11.18 -9.16
C ASP A 69 3.01 11.75 -7.89
N GLY A 70 2.85 11.08 -6.75
CA GLY A 70 3.51 11.45 -5.50
C GLY A 70 5.00 11.15 -5.51
N GLU A 71 5.69 11.65 -4.50
CA GLU A 71 7.15 11.54 -4.39
C GLU A 71 7.60 10.09 -4.27
N GLY A 72 8.46 9.68 -5.20
CA GLY A 72 9.30 8.50 -5.03
C GLY A 72 8.62 7.15 -4.91
N VAL A 73 7.35 7.03 -5.29
CA VAL A 73 6.66 5.74 -5.26
C VAL A 73 7.15 4.88 -6.42
N LYS A 74 7.80 3.77 -6.11
CA LYS A 74 8.32 2.80 -7.09
C LYS A 74 7.72 1.41 -6.91
N HIS A 75 7.07 1.19 -5.79
CA HIS A 75 6.51 -0.10 -5.39
C HIS A 75 5.15 0.16 -4.76
N ILE A 76 4.21 -0.73 -4.98
CA ILE A 76 2.98 -0.80 -4.19
C ILE A 76 2.72 -2.24 -3.77
N MET A 77 1.92 -2.39 -2.74
CA MET A 77 1.45 -3.69 -2.28
C MET A 77 -0.07 -3.72 -2.39
N LEU A 78 -0.60 -4.73 -3.05
CA LEU A 78 -2.04 -4.91 -3.20
C LEU A 78 -2.50 -6.02 -2.27
N ASP A 79 -3.34 -5.67 -1.30
CA ASP A 79 -3.99 -6.66 -0.45
C ASP A 79 -5.30 -7.08 -1.09
N THR A 80 -5.27 -8.23 -1.75
CA THR A 80 -6.40 -8.72 -2.53
C THR A 80 -7.59 -9.10 -1.66
N GLU A 81 -7.36 -9.66 -0.48
CA GLU A 81 -8.45 -10.02 0.43
C GLU A 81 -9.18 -8.80 0.97
N ASP A 82 -8.43 -7.81 1.41
CA ASP A 82 -9.03 -6.59 1.94
C ASP A 82 -9.75 -5.81 0.85
N LEU A 83 -9.21 -5.78 -0.36
CA LEU A 83 -9.90 -5.17 -1.50
C LEU A 83 -11.21 -5.88 -1.81
N TYR A 84 -11.19 -7.21 -1.84
CA TYR A 84 -12.39 -8.00 -2.10
C TYR A 84 -13.49 -7.74 -1.05
N THR A 85 -13.09 -7.62 0.21
CA THR A 85 -13.99 -7.27 1.30
C THR A 85 -14.53 -5.84 1.14
N ASP A 86 -13.68 -4.91 0.75
CA ASP A 86 -14.07 -3.51 0.58
C ASP A 86 -15.14 -3.33 -0.51
N VAL A 87 -15.08 -4.12 -1.58
CA VAL A 87 -16.09 -4.12 -2.64
C VAL A 87 -17.26 -5.08 -2.36
N GLU A 88 -17.43 -5.48 -1.11
CA GLU A 88 -18.53 -6.34 -0.64
C GLU A 88 -18.65 -7.65 -1.42
N ASN A 89 -17.51 -8.25 -1.74
CA ASN A 89 -17.41 -9.53 -2.45
C ASN A 89 -18.03 -9.51 -3.86
N ASP A 90 -18.12 -8.33 -4.48
CA ASP A 90 -18.53 -8.19 -5.88
C ASP A 90 -17.39 -8.65 -6.78
N ILE A 91 -17.49 -9.88 -7.30
CA ILE A 91 -16.42 -10.50 -8.06
C ILE A 91 -16.14 -9.77 -9.39
N SER A 92 -17.16 -9.24 -10.04
CA SER A 92 -16.99 -8.50 -11.30
C SER A 92 -16.23 -7.21 -11.09
N LEU A 93 -16.61 -6.44 -10.05
CA LEU A 93 -15.92 -5.21 -9.70
C LEU A 93 -14.50 -5.50 -9.22
N TYR A 94 -14.33 -6.51 -8.39
CA TYR A 94 -13.01 -6.93 -7.89
C TYR A 94 -12.08 -7.27 -9.06
N THR A 95 -12.52 -8.09 -10.01
CA THR A 95 -11.71 -8.48 -11.17
C THR A 95 -11.32 -7.27 -12.02
N TYR A 96 -12.27 -6.36 -12.23
CA TYR A 96 -11.98 -5.10 -12.93
C TYR A 96 -10.89 -4.29 -12.22
N LEU A 97 -10.99 -4.17 -10.90
CA LEU A 97 -10.03 -3.40 -10.12
C LEU A 97 -8.64 -4.02 -10.12
N ILE A 98 -8.54 -5.34 -10.00
CA ILE A 98 -7.25 -6.05 -10.06
C ILE A 98 -6.58 -5.79 -11.41
N ASN A 99 -7.32 -5.91 -12.50
CA ASN A 99 -6.78 -5.67 -13.84
C ASN A 99 -6.36 -4.20 -14.01
N ARG A 100 -7.13 -3.27 -13.46
CA ARG A 100 -6.80 -1.85 -13.48
C ARG A 100 -5.49 -1.55 -12.73
N VAL A 101 -5.31 -2.16 -11.56
CA VAL A 101 -4.07 -1.99 -10.79
C VAL A 101 -2.87 -2.50 -11.59
N LYS A 102 -2.96 -3.68 -12.16
CA LYS A 102 -1.86 -4.27 -12.95
C LYS A 102 -1.50 -3.40 -14.14
N LYS A 103 -2.50 -2.94 -14.87
CA LYS A 103 -2.28 -2.08 -16.04
C LYS A 103 -1.68 -0.73 -15.66
N THR A 104 -2.17 -0.13 -14.58
CA THR A 104 -1.65 1.16 -14.12
C THR A 104 -0.21 1.02 -13.65
N CYS A 105 0.12 -0.04 -12.92
CA CYS A 105 1.50 -0.31 -12.51
C CYS A 105 2.42 -0.47 -13.71
N ASP A 106 2.00 -1.20 -14.74
CA ASP A 106 2.79 -1.37 -15.96
C ASP A 106 3.02 -0.03 -16.68
N ASN A 107 1.97 0.79 -16.78
CA ASN A 107 2.07 2.09 -17.44
C ASN A 107 3.01 3.06 -16.73
N TYR A 108 3.09 2.99 -15.41
CA TYR A 108 3.94 3.85 -14.60
C TYR A 108 5.27 3.21 -14.21
N ASN A 109 5.52 2.00 -14.68
CA ASN A 109 6.72 1.23 -14.35
C ASN A 109 6.90 1.05 -12.84
N ILE A 110 5.79 0.74 -12.16
CA ILE A 110 5.72 0.51 -10.72
C ILE A 110 5.73 -0.98 -10.45
N LYS A 111 6.53 -1.43 -9.49
CA LYS A 111 6.56 -2.83 -9.10
C LYS A 111 5.40 -3.15 -8.18
N LEU A 112 4.63 -4.16 -8.55
CA LEU A 112 3.45 -4.61 -7.80
C LEU A 112 3.80 -5.84 -6.97
N PHE A 113 3.56 -5.74 -5.66
CA PHE A 113 3.57 -6.88 -4.75
C PHE A 113 2.14 -7.25 -4.42
N GLU A 114 1.74 -8.47 -4.70
CA GLU A 114 0.40 -8.96 -4.39
C GLU A 114 0.45 -9.84 -3.15
N LEU A 115 -0.46 -9.56 -2.20
CA LEU A 115 -0.68 -10.43 -1.05
C LEU A 115 -1.90 -11.29 -1.32
N TYR A 116 -1.67 -12.58 -1.43
CA TYR A 116 -2.75 -13.56 -1.52
C TYR A 116 -2.85 -14.25 -0.16
N GLY A 117 -4.05 -14.29 0.39
CA GLY A 117 -4.46 -15.10 1.54
C GLY A 117 -3.36 -15.75 2.37
N VAL A 118 -2.42 -14.97 2.87
CA VAL A 118 -1.31 -15.52 3.64
C VAL A 118 -1.85 -15.93 4.99
N VAL A 119 -2.02 -17.22 5.18
CA VAL A 119 -2.33 -17.76 6.47
C VAL A 119 -1.01 -17.89 7.23
N PHE A 120 -0.79 -17.01 8.19
CA PHE A 120 0.31 -17.19 9.13
C PHE A 120 -0.05 -18.34 10.05
N LYS A 121 0.56 -19.47 9.81
CA LYS A 121 0.56 -20.55 10.79
C LYS A 121 1.58 -20.16 11.84
N GLY A 122 1.07 -19.58 12.89
CA GLY A 122 1.86 -19.15 14.04
C GLY A 122 2.39 -20.29 14.82
#